data_122cd8e21c417d768923d33e01f234a9
#
_entry.id   122cd8e21c417d768923d33e01f234a9
#
_cell.length_a   1.000
_cell.length_b   1.000
_cell.length_c   1.000
_cell.angle_alpha   90.00
_cell.angle_beta   90.00
_cell.angle_gamma   90.00
#
_symmetry.space_group_name_H-M   'P 1'
#
loop_
_entity.id
_entity.type
_entity.pdbx_description
1 polymer ?
#
loop_
_entity_poly.entity_id
_entity_poly.type
_entity_poly.pdbx_seq_one_letter_code
_entity_poly.pdbx_strand_id
1 'polypeptide(L)'
;DGRDRVYLRLYIKYAENYDQGNLNHTGGSLAAVAGSDRWAGMGSAGIRPRGDDRFNSRFEPWCDWRRLTPPGYLFLYTYWMEMKQDPDGHYWGNMLAPAEPERFIPRRGQWYCLEHMIKANDPGQANGELAAWIDGKLYIHYTGIRWRSSADVKLKRFDIGVYVHAAAQDNTVWYDDVALSTGFIGPKEPPR
;
A
#
# COMPACT_ATOMS: atom_id res chain seq x y z
N ASP A 1 -15.06 14.28 -6.42
CA ASP A 1 -15.79 13.04 -6.12
C ASP A 1 -14.81 11.89 -5.93
N GLY A 2 -14.96 11.11 -4.86
CA GLY A 2 -14.16 9.91 -4.61
C GLY A 2 -14.81 8.65 -5.17
N ARG A 3 -14.10 7.51 -4.99
CA ARG A 3 -14.56 6.18 -5.42
C ARG A 3 -14.59 5.22 -4.23
N ASP A 4 -15.46 4.19 -4.32
CA ASP A 4 -15.53 3.13 -3.31
C ASP A 4 -14.57 1.98 -3.64
N ARG A 5 -14.17 1.85 -4.90
CA ARG A 5 -13.18 0.86 -5.33
C ARG A 5 -12.21 1.48 -6.33
N VAL A 6 -10.92 1.28 -6.08
CA VAL A 6 -9.84 1.73 -6.96
C VAL A 6 -8.74 0.68 -7.00
N TYR A 7 -8.23 0.45 -8.19
CA TYR A 7 -7.01 -0.29 -8.49
C TYR A 7 -5.92 0.71 -8.85
N LEU A 8 -4.73 0.53 -8.28
CA LEU A 8 -3.51 1.26 -8.66
C LEU A 8 -2.50 0.23 -9.14
N ARG A 9 -2.12 0.34 -10.41
CA ARG A 9 -1.01 -0.41 -10.99
C ARG A 9 0.16 0.52 -11.24
N LEU A 10 1.38 0.03 -10.98
CA LEU A 10 2.63 0.67 -11.35
C LEU A 10 3.69 -0.40 -11.67
N TYR A 11 4.64 -0.06 -12.52
CA TYR A 11 5.88 -0.81 -12.61
C TYR A 11 6.92 -0.19 -11.70
N ILE A 12 7.71 -1.03 -11.03
CA ILE A 12 8.75 -0.60 -10.09
C ILE A 12 10.05 -1.37 -10.34
N LYS A 13 11.18 -0.67 -10.23
CA LYS A 13 12.50 -1.27 -10.22
C LYS A 13 13.36 -0.60 -9.15
N TYR A 14 14.00 -1.40 -8.31
CA TYR A 14 14.96 -0.94 -7.31
C TYR A 14 16.37 -0.98 -7.89
N ALA A 15 17.21 0.03 -7.63
CA ALA A 15 18.60 0.03 -8.07
C ALA A 15 19.38 -1.18 -7.54
N GLU A 16 20.44 -1.60 -8.23
CA GLU A 16 21.28 -2.73 -7.83
C GLU A 16 21.87 -2.55 -6.42
N ASN A 17 22.15 -1.31 -6.04
CA ASN A 17 22.69 -0.95 -4.73
C ASN A 17 21.61 -0.47 -3.74
N TYR A 18 20.31 -0.62 -4.07
CA TYR A 18 19.22 -0.13 -3.21
C TYR A 18 19.30 -0.69 -1.79
N ASP A 19 19.33 0.20 -0.80
CA ASP A 19 19.30 -0.12 0.64
C ASP A 19 18.54 0.98 1.40
N GLN A 20 17.25 0.75 1.65
CA GLN A 20 16.39 1.68 2.38
C GLN A 20 16.67 1.73 3.88
N GLY A 21 17.59 0.93 4.41
CA GLY A 21 17.71 0.76 5.86
C GLY A 21 16.51 -0.01 6.44
N ASN A 22 15.90 0.51 7.52
CA ASN A 22 14.82 -0.18 8.22
C ASN A 22 13.44 0.37 7.90
N LEU A 23 13.27 1.70 7.96
CA LEU A 23 11.97 2.35 7.81
C LEU A 23 11.91 3.11 6.49
N ASN A 24 10.92 2.79 5.69
CA ASN A 24 10.69 3.44 4.41
C ASN A 24 9.21 3.40 4.03
N HIS A 25 8.84 4.26 3.07
CA HIS A 25 7.59 4.19 2.34
C HIS A 25 7.89 4.34 0.85
N THR A 26 8.17 3.21 0.20
CA THR A 26 8.60 3.15 -1.21
C THR A 26 7.62 2.29 -2.00
N GLY A 27 6.84 2.92 -2.87
CA GLY A 27 5.82 2.22 -3.65
C GLY A 27 4.59 3.06 -3.90
N GLY A 28 3.47 2.40 -4.18
CA GLY A 28 2.19 3.02 -4.45
C GLY A 28 1.23 2.98 -3.25
N SER A 29 0.45 4.04 -3.05
CA SER A 29 -0.55 4.15 -1.99
C SER A 29 -1.89 4.59 -2.53
N LEU A 30 -2.97 4.04 -1.98
CA LEU A 30 -4.35 4.52 -2.13
C LEU A 30 -4.83 5.07 -0.79
N ALA A 31 -5.42 6.27 -0.81
CA ALA A 31 -5.90 6.94 0.39
C ALA A 31 -7.33 7.46 0.23
N ALA A 32 -8.13 7.23 1.27
CA ALA A 32 -9.50 7.70 1.41
C ALA A 32 -9.60 8.72 2.54
N VAL A 33 -10.42 9.74 2.33
CA VAL A 33 -10.75 10.77 3.32
C VAL A 33 -12.18 11.20 3.20
N ALA A 34 -12.76 11.69 4.31
CA ALA A 34 -14.04 12.37 4.32
C ALA A 34 -13.92 13.80 3.76
N GLY A 35 -15.06 14.40 3.39
CA GLY A 35 -15.11 15.77 2.90
C GLY A 35 -14.35 16.01 1.59
N SER A 36 -14.06 17.25 1.27
CA SER A 36 -13.43 17.67 0.01
C SER A 36 -11.92 17.80 0.05
N ASP A 37 -11.32 17.92 1.25
CA ASP A 37 -9.88 18.04 1.40
C ASP A 37 -9.20 16.66 1.27
N ARG A 38 -8.64 16.39 0.10
CA ARG A 38 -7.90 15.14 -0.16
C ARG A 38 -6.63 14.96 0.69
N TRP A 39 -6.16 16.01 1.36
CA TRP A 39 -4.97 16.00 2.21
C TRP A 39 -5.27 15.83 3.70
N ALA A 40 -6.55 15.79 4.10
CA ALA A 40 -6.99 15.73 5.50
C ALA A 40 -6.37 14.58 6.31
N GLY A 41 -5.90 13.52 5.66
CA GLY A 41 -5.21 12.40 6.32
C GLY A 41 -3.70 12.59 6.54
N MET A 42 -3.10 13.70 6.06
CA MET A 42 -1.66 13.94 6.24
C MET A 42 -1.33 14.28 7.70
N GLY A 43 -0.14 13.84 8.15
CA GLY A 43 0.32 14.09 9.54
C GLY A 43 -0.35 13.21 10.59
N SER A 44 -1.12 12.20 10.19
CA SER A 44 -1.85 11.31 11.10
C SER A 44 -1.13 9.98 11.36
N ALA A 45 0.18 9.91 11.15
CA ALA A 45 0.99 8.74 11.49
C ALA A 45 0.89 8.43 12.99
N GLY A 46 0.78 7.16 13.36
CA GLY A 46 0.62 6.73 14.75
C GLY A 46 -0.77 6.94 15.36
N ILE A 47 -1.74 7.46 14.59
CA ILE A 47 -3.11 7.71 15.05
C ILE A 47 -4.08 6.78 14.33
N ARG A 48 -4.92 6.06 15.10
CA ARG A 48 -5.94 5.16 14.52
C ARG A 48 -7.01 5.97 13.79
N PRO A 49 -7.36 5.58 12.55
CA PRO A 49 -8.56 6.10 11.88
C PRO A 49 -9.83 5.82 12.69
N ARG A 50 -10.77 6.76 12.70
CA ARG A 50 -12.04 6.62 13.42
C ARG A 50 -13.12 5.91 12.60
N GLY A 51 -12.90 5.79 11.29
CA GLY A 51 -13.88 5.24 10.36
C GLY A 51 -14.77 6.29 9.69
N ASP A 52 -14.89 7.47 10.24
CA ASP A 52 -15.59 8.62 9.67
C ASP A 52 -14.62 9.67 9.08
N ASP A 53 -13.33 9.43 9.17
CA ASP A 53 -12.29 10.37 8.77
C ASP A 53 -11.45 9.88 7.57
N ARG A 54 -10.80 8.73 7.67
CA ARG A 54 -9.85 8.25 6.66
C ARG A 54 -9.56 6.75 6.75
N PHE A 55 -8.94 6.21 5.70
CA PHE A 55 -8.17 4.97 5.68
C PHE A 55 -7.17 5.00 4.50
N ASN A 56 -6.14 4.18 4.55
CA ASN A 56 -5.20 4.05 3.44
C ASN A 56 -4.46 2.71 3.48
N SER A 57 -3.90 2.32 2.33
CA SER A 57 -2.96 1.21 2.22
C SER A 57 -1.89 1.53 1.19
N ARG A 58 -0.64 1.12 1.48
CA ARG A 58 0.52 1.26 0.61
C ARG A 58 1.11 -0.10 0.31
N PHE A 59 1.41 -0.37 -0.95
CA PHE A 59 2.11 -1.58 -1.36
C PHE A 59 3.59 -1.28 -1.47
N GLU A 60 4.39 -1.81 -0.54
CA GLU A 60 5.79 -1.44 -0.34
C GLU A 60 6.63 -2.60 0.20
N PRO A 61 7.99 -2.52 0.12
CA PRO A 61 8.89 -3.54 0.66
C PRO A 61 9.31 -3.23 2.11
N TRP A 62 9.66 -4.29 2.85
CA TRP A 62 10.29 -4.19 4.16
C TRP A 62 11.37 -5.25 4.37
N CYS A 63 12.54 -4.84 4.87
CA CYS A 63 13.68 -5.71 5.09
C CYS A 63 13.75 -6.31 6.52
N ASP A 64 12.64 -6.27 7.27
CA ASP A 64 12.51 -6.86 8.61
C ASP A 64 13.69 -6.51 9.54
N TRP A 65 13.87 -5.21 9.77
CA TRP A 65 14.96 -4.70 10.63
C TRP A 65 16.34 -5.22 10.20
N ARG A 66 16.58 -5.29 8.90
CA ARG A 66 17.81 -5.81 8.26
C ARG A 66 18.03 -7.32 8.42
N ARG A 67 17.02 -8.08 8.80
CA ARG A 67 17.07 -9.55 8.77
C ARG A 67 17.03 -10.10 7.34
N LEU A 68 16.46 -9.34 6.44
CA LEU A 68 16.41 -9.64 5.01
C LEU A 68 17.26 -8.66 4.22
N THR A 69 17.81 -9.12 3.11
CA THR A 69 18.49 -8.26 2.15
C THR A 69 17.51 -7.25 1.55
N PRO A 70 17.83 -5.94 1.51
CA PRO A 70 17.00 -4.96 0.84
C PRO A 70 16.69 -5.32 -0.62
N PRO A 71 15.48 -5.03 -1.09
CA PRO A 71 14.44 -4.26 -0.44
C PRO A 71 13.59 -5.07 0.57
N GLY A 72 13.80 -6.37 0.76
CA GLY A 72 13.00 -7.23 1.60
C GLY A 72 11.69 -7.67 0.92
N TYR A 73 10.71 -8.15 1.69
CA TYR A 73 9.46 -8.66 1.13
C TYR A 73 8.42 -7.58 0.94
N LEU A 74 7.55 -7.77 -0.05
CA LEU A 74 6.42 -6.89 -0.33
C LEU A 74 5.27 -7.16 0.63
N PHE A 75 4.62 -6.09 1.09
CA PHE A 75 3.48 -6.13 1.99
C PHE A 75 2.59 -4.91 1.79
N LEU A 76 1.39 -4.93 2.41
CA LEU A 76 0.48 -3.79 2.44
C LEU A 76 0.54 -3.12 3.82
N TYR A 77 1.08 -1.90 3.87
CA TYR A 77 1.12 -1.05 5.07
C TYR A 77 -0.20 -0.30 5.19
N THR A 78 -1.02 -0.67 6.16
CA THR A 78 -2.45 -0.35 6.14
C THR A 78 -2.94 0.31 7.42
N TYR A 79 -3.69 1.41 7.25
CA TYR A 79 -4.41 2.10 8.32
C TYR A 79 -5.91 1.99 8.10
N TRP A 80 -6.65 1.50 9.10
CA TRP A 80 -8.13 1.46 9.09
C TRP A 80 -8.69 1.46 10.52
N MET A 81 -10.00 1.61 10.67
CA MET A 81 -10.61 1.82 11.99
C MET A 81 -10.49 0.64 12.96
N GLU A 82 -10.27 -0.59 12.46
CA GLU A 82 -10.11 -1.80 13.28
C GLU A 82 -8.64 -2.28 13.33
N MET A 83 -7.68 -1.43 12.96
CA MET A 83 -6.26 -1.78 13.04
C MET A 83 -5.80 -2.02 14.47
N LYS A 84 -4.80 -2.87 14.63
CA LYS A 84 -4.21 -3.20 15.93
C LYS A 84 -3.28 -2.08 16.41
N GLN A 85 -3.29 -1.85 17.72
CA GLN A 85 -2.34 -0.97 18.38
C GLN A 85 -0.97 -1.66 18.51
N ASP A 86 0.08 -0.88 18.34
CA ASP A 86 1.45 -1.34 18.54
C ASP A 86 1.85 -1.34 20.03
N PRO A 87 2.87 -2.12 20.41
CA PRO A 87 3.31 -2.21 21.81
C PRO A 87 3.73 -0.89 22.45
N ASP A 88 4.11 0.12 21.67
CA ASP A 88 4.46 1.47 22.12
C ASP A 88 3.25 2.38 22.39
N GLY A 89 2.03 1.84 22.20
CA GLY A 89 0.77 2.57 22.42
C GLY A 89 0.30 3.41 21.23
N HIS A 90 1.07 3.47 20.15
CA HIS A 90 0.68 4.13 18.90
C HIS A 90 -0.04 3.18 17.94
N TYR A 91 -0.54 3.71 16.85
CA TYR A 91 -1.18 2.98 15.77
C TYR A 91 -0.39 3.23 14.48
N TRP A 92 0.77 2.56 14.37
CA TRP A 92 1.51 2.51 13.11
C TRP A 92 0.78 1.60 12.14
N GLY A 93 0.98 1.77 10.84
CA GLY A 93 0.29 0.95 9.85
C GLY A 93 0.51 -0.55 10.07
N ASN A 94 -0.57 -1.32 10.12
CA ASN A 94 -0.43 -2.76 10.25
C ASN A 94 0.11 -3.36 8.94
N MET A 95 1.02 -4.31 9.09
CA MET A 95 1.70 -4.98 7.99
C MET A 95 0.90 -6.20 7.57
N LEU A 96 0.25 -6.13 6.41
CA LEU A 96 -0.53 -7.22 5.86
C LEU A 96 0.27 -7.90 4.75
N ALA A 97 0.74 -9.11 5.03
CA ALA A 97 1.56 -9.93 4.13
C ALA A 97 1.16 -11.40 4.22
N PRO A 98 1.48 -12.23 3.23
CA PRO A 98 1.40 -13.67 3.38
C PRO A 98 2.35 -14.16 4.49
N ALA A 99 2.05 -15.35 5.03
CA ALA A 99 2.98 -16.04 5.91
C ALA A 99 4.22 -16.49 5.12
N GLU A 100 5.33 -16.75 5.81
CA GLU A 100 6.44 -17.47 5.19
C GLU A 100 6.01 -18.94 4.88
N PRO A 101 6.46 -19.53 3.76
CA PRO A 101 7.46 -19.02 2.80
C PRO A 101 6.87 -18.24 1.61
N GLU A 102 5.56 -17.92 1.60
CA GLU A 102 4.87 -17.31 0.44
C GLU A 102 5.23 -15.83 0.23
N ARG A 103 6.08 -15.24 1.09
CA ARG A 103 6.53 -13.84 0.97
C ARG A 103 7.36 -13.63 -0.29
N PHE A 104 6.93 -12.69 -1.11
CA PHE A 104 7.66 -12.32 -2.32
C PHE A 104 8.72 -11.25 -2.02
N ILE A 105 9.97 -11.55 -2.37
CA ILE A 105 11.12 -10.64 -2.24
C ILE A 105 11.55 -10.21 -3.65
N PRO A 106 11.33 -8.95 -4.05
CA PRO A 106 11.76 -8.46 -5.36
C PRO A 106 13.29 -8.42 -5.47
N ARG A 107 13.79 -8.82 -6.63
CA ARG A 107 15.22 -8.68 -6.96
C ARG A 107 15.52 -7.24 -7.38
N ARG A 108 16.62 -6.68 -6.89
CA ARG A 108 17.15 -5.41 -7.38
C ARG A 108 17.52 -5.51 -8.85
N GLY A 109 17.45 -4.38 -9.57
CA GLY A 109 17.71 -4.33 -11.00
C GLY A 109 16.60 -4.86 -11.91
N GLN A 110 15.55 -5.50 -11.35
CA GLN A 110 14.45 -6.10 -12.11
C GLN A 110 13.17 -5.28 -12.01
N TRP A 111 12.43 -5.16 -13.11
CA TRP A 111 11.09 -4.59 -13.14
C TRP A 111 10.04 -5.59 -12.67
N TYR A 112 9.06 -5.08 -11.91
CA TYR A 112 7.87 -5.80 -11.48
C TYR A 112 6.63 -4.95 -11.70
N CYS A 113 5.57 -5.57 -12.17
CA CYS A 113 4.24 -4.96 -12.22
C CYS A 113 3.56 -5.18 -10.86
N LEU A 114 3.42 -4.12 -10.08
CA LEU A 114 2.69 -4.15 -8.82
C LEU A 114 1.32 -3.51 -9.01
N GLU A 115 0.28 -4.23 -8.59
CA GLU A 115 -1.07 -3.68 -8.55
C GLU A 115 -1.68 -3.96 -7.18
N HIS A 116 -2.40 -2.97 -6.63
CA HIS A 116 -3.22 -3.21 -5.45
C HIS A 116 -4.58 -2.53 -5.56
N MET A 117 -5.55 -3.08 -4.87
CA MET A 117 -6.93 -2.65 -4.87
C MET A 117 -7.43 -2.45 -3.45
N ILE A 118 -8.16 -1.37 -3.24
CA ILE A 118 -9.03 -1.18 -2.08
C ILE A 118 -10.48 -1.09 -2.58
N LYS A 119 -11.36 -1.89 -1.97
CA LYS A 119 -12.81 -1.75 -2.04
C LYS A 119 -13.30 -1.36 -0.64
N ALA A 120 -13.81 -0.14 -0.50
CA ALA A 120 -14.42 0.31 0.74
C ALA A 120 -15.67 -0.54 1.04
N ASN A 121 -15.92 -0.77 2.32
CA ASN A 121 -17.15 -1.42 2.76
C ASN A 121 -18.36 -0.49 2.67
N ASP A 122 -19.56 -1.06 2.60
CA ASP A 122 -20.79 -0.33 2.90
C ASP A 122 -20.82 -0.05 4.41
N PRO A 123 -21.17 1.16 4.87
CA PRO A 123 -21.23 1.48 6.29
C PRO A 123 -22.07 0.46 7.07
N GLY A 124 -21.51 -0.06 8.16
CA GLY A 124 -22.14 -1.10 8.97
C GLY A 124 -21.93 -2.54 8.47
N GLN A 125 -21.41 -2.75 7.26
CA GLN A 125 -21.14 -4.07 6.71
C GLN A 125 -19.65 -4.43 6.76
N ALA A 126 -19.33 -5.72 6.90
CA ALA A 126 -17.97 -6.24 6.80
C ALA A 126 -17.73 -6.82 5.39
N ASN A 127 -17.83 -5.97 4.36
CA ASN A 127 -17.76 -6.38 2.95
C ASN A 127 -16.70 -5.60 2.15
N GLY A 128 -15.78 -4.91 2.83
CA GLY A 128 -14.62 -4.30 2.23
C GLY A 128 -13.55 -5.32 1.87
N GLU A 129 -12.69 -4.96 0.93
CA GLU A 129 -11.63 -5.83 0.42
C GLU A 129 -10.32 -5.07 0.25
N LEU A 130 -9.21 -5.79 0.36
CA LEU A 130 -7.86 -5.35 0.07
C LEU A 130 -7.16 -6.47 -0.69
N ALA A 131 -6.63 -6.17 -1.86
CA ALA A 131 -5.92 -7.17 -2.64
C ALA A 131 -4.68 -6.57 -3.31
N ALA A 132 -3.67 -7.42 -3.56
CA ALA A 132 -2.47 -7.06 -4.30
C ALA A 132 -2.05 -8.17 -5.25
N TRP A 133 -1.47 -7.77 -6.37
CA TRP A 133 -0.95 -8.65 -7.41
C TRP A 133 0.49 -8.27 -7.75
N ILE A 134 1.28 -9.26 -8.10
CA ILE A 134 2.65 -9.11 -8.61
C ILE A 134 2.70 -9.81 -9.98
N ASP A 135 3.08 -9.08 -11.01
CA ASP A 135 3.11 -9.55 -12.40
C ASP A 135 1.80 -10.25 -12.83
N GLY A 136 0.67 -9.68 -12.40
CA GLY A 136 -0.69 -10.18 -12.68
C GLY A 136 -1.13 -11.37 -11.83
N LYS A 137 -0.29 -11.93 -10.97
CA LYS A 137 -0.64 -13.04 -10.07
C LYS A 137 -1.09 -12.50 -8.72
N LEU A 138 -2.22 -12.99 -8.22
CA LEU A 138 -2.73 -12.64 -6.90
C LEU A 138 -1.71 -13.03 -5.82
N TYR A 139 -1.35 -12.06 -4.99
CA TYR A 139 -0.37 -12.20 -3.93
C TYR A 139 -1.01 -12.07 -2.53
N ILE A 140 -1.88 -11.08 -2.35
CA ILE A 140 -2.59 -10.80 -1.09
C ILE A 140 -4.07 -10.61 -1.41
N HIS A 141 -4.97 -11.20 -0.59
CA HIS A 141 -6.39 -10.91 -0.64
C HIS A 141 -7.01 -11.05 0.75
N TYR A 142 -7.48 -9.93 1.29
CA TYR A 142 -8.25 -9.86 2.52
C TYR A 142 -9.67 -9.40 2.20
N THR A 143 -10.64 -10.07 2.79
CA THR A 143 -12.07 -9.76 2.70
C THR A 143 -12.65 -9.50 4.09
N GLY A 144 -13.87 -8.99 4.15
CA GLY A 144 -14.54 -8.75 5.44
C GLY A 144 -14.01 -7.52 6.17
N ILE A 145 -13.30 -6.62 5.50
CA ILE A 145 -12.71 -5.44 6.12
C ILE A 145 -13.78 -4.37 6.34
N ARG A 146 -13.78 -3.78 7.55
CA ARG A 146 -14.51 -2.54 7.84
C ARG A 146 -13.56 -1.37 7.78
N TRP A 147 -13.47 -0.76 6.60
CA TRP A 147 -12.62 0.42 6.35
C TRP A 147 -13.18 1.67 7.00
N ARG A 148 -14.53 1.83 6.93
CA ARG A 148 -15.23 3.05 7.28
C ARG A 148 -16.59 2.80 7.94
N SER A 149 -17.02 3.77 8.73
CA SER A 149 -18.37 3.87 9.31
C SER A 149 -19.25 4.89 8.57
N SER A 150 -18.66 5.74 7.71
CA SER A 150 -19.35 6.77 6.92
C SER A 150 -19.12 6.58 5.43
N ALA A 151 -20.18 6.72 4.62
CA ALA A 151 -20.10 6.67 3.16
C ALA A 151 -19.39 7.90 2.54
N ASP A 152 -19.17 8.97 3.31
CA ASP A 152 -18.43 10.15 2.86
C ASP A 152 -16.90 9.90 2.75
N VAL A 153 -16.39 8.92 3.49
CA VAL A 153 -14.98 8.51 3.39
C VAL A 153 -14.77 7.73 2.09
N LYS A 154 -14.16 8.35 1.10
CA LYS A 154 -13.96 7.83 -0.25
C LYS A 154 -12.49 7.87 -0.66
N LEU A 155 -12.08 6.95 -1.51
CA LEU A 155 -10.76 6.98 -2.16
C LEU A 155 -10.68 8.22 -3.06
N LYS A 156 -9.80 9.15 -2.72
CA LYS A 156 -9.65 10.47 -3.36
C LYS A 156 -8.22 10.80 -3.76
N ARG A 157 -7.25 10.02 -3.29
CA ARG A 157 -5.84 10.26 -3.55
C ARG A 157 -5.09 8.95 -3.77
N PHE A 158 -4.12 9.00 -4.66
CA PHE A 158 -3.05 8.04 -4.74
C PHE A 158 -1.71 8.77 -4.59
N ASP A 159 -0.70 8.05 -4.13
CA ASP A 159 0.66 8.53 -4.01
C ASP A 159 1.62 7.47 -4.58
N ILE A 160 2.66 7.92 -5.25
CA ILE A 160 3.85 7.12 -5.54
C ILE A 160 5.06 7.89 -5.02
N GLY A 161 6.05 7.19 -4.50
CA GLY A 161 7.20 7.90 -3.98
C GLY A 161 8.21 7.02 -3.26
N VAL A 162 9.29 7.67 -2.88
CA VAL A 162 10.37 7.09 -2.08
C VAL A 162 10.53 7.97 -0.85
N TYR A 163 10.24 7.42 0.31
CA TYR A 163 10.58 8.00 1.60
C TYR A 163 11.43 6.99 2.37
N VAL A 164 12.63 7.38 2.75
CA VAL A 164 13.56 6.58 3.53
C VAL A 164 13.91 7.34 4.79
N HIS A 165 13.60 6.77 5.96
CA HIS A 165 13.73 7.44 7.24
C HIS A 165 15.19 7.78 7.60
N ALA A 166 16.09 6.85 7.37
CA ALA A 166 17.52 7.01 7.68
C ALA A 166 18.36 6.21 6.66
N ALA A 167 18.47 6.75 5.45
CA ALA A 167 19.32 6.15 4.41
C ALA A 167 20.80 6.39 4.71
N ALA A 168 21.61 5.34 4.61
CA ALA A 168 23.06 5.43 4.69
C ALA A 168 23.71 5.80 3.34
N GLN A 169 22.95 5.81 2.26
CA GLN A 169 23.38 6.06 0.89
C GLN A 169 22.25 6.63 0.04
N ASP A 170 22.58 7.11 -1.14
CA ASP A 170 21.59 7.49 -2.15
C ASP A 170 20.86 6.25 -2.66
N ASN A 171 19.54 6.33 -2.72
CA ASN A 171 18.67 5.26 -3.19
C ASN A 171 17.90 5.70 -4.43
N THR A 172 17.90 4.85 -5.45
CA THR A 172 17.16 5.10 -6.69
C THR A 172 16.09 4.03 -6.89
N VAL A 173 14.89 4.49 -7.19
CA VAL A 173 13.76 3.66 -7.60
C VAL A 173 13.16 4.24 -8.86
N TRP A 174 12.89 3.41 -9.83
CA TRP A 174 12.18 3.80 -11.06
C TRP A 174 10.74 3.35 -10.99
N TYR A 175 9.85 4.23 -11.42
CA TYR A 175 8.44 3.95 -11.61
C TYR A 175 8.07 4.16 -13.06
N ASP A 176 7.20 3.31 -13.60
CA ASP A 176 6.70 3.42 -14.96
C ASP A 176 5.25 2.92 -15.05
N ASP A 177 4.59 3.22 -16.16
CA ASP A 177 3.25 2.73 -16.53
C ASP A 177 2.22 2.82 -15.37
N VAL A 178 2.19 3.93 -14.65
CA VAL A 178 1.24 4.16 -13.55
C VAL A 178 -0.18 4.30 -14.09
N ALA A 179 -1.09 3.51 -13.57
CA ALA A 179 -2.49 3.53 -13.99
C ALA A 179 -3.46 3.39 -12.81
N LEU A 180 -4.59 4.06 -12.91
CA LEU A 180 -5.72 3.96 -11.98
C LEU A 180 -6.96 3.46 -12.73
N SER A 181 -7.72 2.57 -12.09
CA SER A 181 -8.97 2.02 -12.65
C SER A 181 -9.96 1.69 -11.54
N THR A 182 -11.21 1.49 -11.91
CA THR A 182 -12.25 0.90 -11.05
C THR A 182 -12.37 -0.62 -11.21
N GLY A 183 -11.63 -1.20 -12.16
CA GLY A 183 -11.48 -2.64 -12.40
C GLY A 183 -10.01 -3.05 -12.45
N PHE A 184 -9.75 -4.34 -12.37
CA PHE A 184 -8.41 -4.92 -12.48
C PHE A 184 -7.73 -4.50 -13.80
N ILE A 185 -6.47 -4.10 -13.72
CA ILE A 185 -5.70 -3.57 -14.86
C ILE A 185 -4.81 -4.66 -15.46
N GLY A 186 -4.07 -5.35 -14.61
CA GLY A 186 -3.09 -6.35 -15.02
C GLY A 186 -1.79 -5.79 -15.58
N PRO A 187 -0.83 -6.66 -15.90
CA PRO A 187 0.39 -6.29 -16.59
C PRO A 187 0.10 -5.77 -17.98
N LYS A 188 0.96 -4.86 -18.46
CA LYS A 188 0.94 -4.42 -19.85
C LYS A 188 1.33 -5.59 -20.75
N GLU A 189 0.55 -5.82 -21.80
CA GLU A 189 0.94 -6.81 -22.81
C GLU A 189 2.26 -6.36 -23.46
N PRO A 190 3.20 -7.30 -23.75
CA PRO A 190 4.37 -6.95 -24.53
C PRO A 190 3.94 -6.37 -25.88
N PRO A 191 4.66 -5.41 -26.45
CA PRO A 191 4.35 -4.91 -27.78
C PRO A 191 4.34 -6.07 -28.77
N ARG A 192 3.24 -6.14 -29.56
CA ARG A 192 3.06 -7.17 -30.61
C ARG A 192 4.06 -6.96 -31.73
#